data_a2e6ee0a057f510cb588e19e815870f7
#
_entry.id   a2e6ee0a057f510cb588e19e815870f7
#
_cell.length_a   1.000
_cell.length_b   1.000
_cell.length_c   1.000
_cell.angle_alpha   90.00
_cell.angle_beta   90.00
_cell.angle_gamma   90.00
#
_symmetry.space_group_name_H-M   'P 1'
#
loop_
_entity.id
_entity.type
_entity.pdbx_description
1 polymer ?
#
loop_
_entity_poly.entity_id
_entity_poly.type
_entity_poly.pdbx_seq_one_letter_code
_entity_poly.pdbx_strand_id
1 'polypeptide(L)'
;MERHAQGKPRANRQYKNNLFVYLFTRKKKYALSLYNAMNCTDYTNEEDLEFKVLEDVLFVRMKNDVSFVFDSAMNLYEHQSTFSNNMPLRGLYYFADLYRKLIPTTVLYQKKLIKIPVPKYVVFYNGPIEDMPEGRRELRLSDAFLVPDETGGFEWTATVVNINPGYNEELFTRCEILREYVVFVEKVRKKSVVMCPDEAMHEAIAECIEEGILLEFFKEYGEEIIGMEWYEVTQEMIWEIQREEAIEDARAEGMRQGIAEGLEKGIAEGIEKGIEKGIEKGIEEGRLLGRKECAAELEKTIQALREEIALLKKQIMPQTQA
;
A
#
# COMPACT_ATOMS: atom_id res chain seq x y z
N MET A 1 38.26 14.83 27.27
CA MET A 1 38.12 15.45 25.93
C MET A 1 38.42 14.38 24.87
N GLU A 2 37.49 13.54 24.58
CA GLU A 2 37.61 12.53 23.54
C GLU A 2 36.96 13.08 22.27
N ARG A 3 37.79 13.21 21.23
CA ARG A 3 37.33 13.63 19.91
C ARG A 3 36.60 12.44 19.25
N HIS A 4 35.31 12.53 19.11
CA HIS A 4 34.55 11.63 18.24
C HIS A 4 35.12 11.75 16.81
N ALA A 5 35.71 10.68 16.35
CA ALA A 5 36.05 10.51 14.94
C ALA A 5 34.73 10.47 14.15
N GLN A 6 34.41 11.56 13.47
CA GLN A 6 33.34 11.58 12.47
C GLN A 6 33.74 10.59 11.35
N GLY A 7 33.07 9.46 11.31
CA GLY A 7 33.18 8.51 10.20
C GLY A 7 32.84 9.23 8.89
N LYS A 8 33.69 9.04 7.86
CA LYS A 8 33.42 9.56 6.51
C LYS A 8 32.05 9.03 6.06
N PRO A 9 31.17 9.87 5.49
CA PRO A 9 29.91 9.41 4.95
C PRO A 9 30.16 8.34 3.90
N ARG A 10 29.57 7.16 4.08
CA ARG A 10 29.61 6.08 3.10
C ARG A 10 28.68 6.42 1.96
N ALA A 11 29.13 6.25 0.73
CA ALA A 11 28.33 6.51 -0.47
C ALA A 11 26.98 5.78 -0.42
N ASN A 12 25.91 6.52 -0.67
CA ASN A 12 24.55 6.00 -0.62
C ASN A 12 24.35 4.91 -1.66
N ARG A 13 24.10 3.66 -1.22
CA ARG A 13 23.78 2.55 -2.12
C ARG A 13 22.41 2.69 -2.78
N GLN A 14 21.53 3.52 -2.23
CA GLN A 14 20.16 3.71 -2.73
C GLN A 14 20.09 4.59 -3.99
N TYR A 15 21.09 5.43 -4.27
CA TYR A 15 21.10 6.24 -5.51
C TYR A 15 20.91 5.38 -6.76
N LYS A 16 21.50 4.19 -6.76
CA LYS A 16 21.40 3.25 -7.89
C LYS A 16 19.98 2.79 -8.13
N ASN A 17 19.27 2.45 -7.06
CA ASN A 17 17.88 2.01 -7.15
C ASN A 17 17.00 3.15 -7.65
N ASN A 18 17.14 4.35 -7.08
CA ASN A 18 16.37 5.52 -7.47
C ASN A 18 16.64 5.89 -8.94
N LEU A 19 17.93 5.87 -9.36
CA LEU A 19 18.27 6.17 -10.74
C LEU A 19 17.76 5.11 -11.72
N PHE A 20 17.82 3.82 -11.36
CA PHE A 20 17.26 2.74 -12.17
C PHE A 20 15.76 2.96 -12.40
N VAL A 21 15.00 3.18 -11.33
CA VAL A 21 13.57 3.47 -11.44
C VAL A 21 13.32 4.73 -12.27
N TYR A 22 14.04 5.80 -11.98
CA TYR A 22 13.90 7.06 -12.68
C TYR A 22 14.15 6.91 -14.19
N LEU A 23 15.22 6.22 -14.58
CA LEU A 23 15.59 5.96 -15.97
C LEU A 23 14.50 5.19 -16.72
N PHE A 24 14.01 4.09 -16.12
CA PHE A 24 13.08 3.19 -16.81
C PHE A 24 11.60 3.59 -16.65
N THR A 25 11.26 4.57 -15.80
CA THR A 25 9.88 5.08 -15.69
C THR A 25 9.65 6.38 -16.46
N ARG A 26 10.68 7.21 -16.63
CA ARG A 26 10.54 8.51 -17.32
C ARG A 26 10.36 8.37 -18.83
N LYS A 27 10.95 7.35 -19.45
CA LYS A 27 10.80 7.12 -20.89
C LYS A 27 10.32 5.68 -21.14
N LYS A 28 9.09 5.52 -21.60
CA LYS A 28 8.49 4.23 -21.92
C LYS A 28 9.37 3.40 -22.89
N LYS A 29 10.01 4.05 -23.85
CA LYS A 29 10.94 3.41 -24.79
C LYS A 29 12.07 2.65 -24.10
N TYR A 30 12.56 3.14 -22.93
CA TYR A 30 13.62 2.48 -22.17
C TYR A 30 13.09 1.21 -21.47
N ALA A 31 11.91 1.31 -20.84
CA ALA A 31 11.26 0.14 -20.23
C ALA A 31 10.92 -0.92 -21.29
N LEU A 32 10.46 -0.52 -22.47
CA LEU A 32 10.19 -1.43 -23.58
C LEU A 32 11.47 -2.11 -24.09
N SER A 33 12.58 -1.37 -24.22
CA SER A 33 13.88 -1.93 -24.58
C SER A 33 14.34 -2.99 -23.56
N LEU A 34 14.20 -2.71 -22.27
CA LEU A 34 14.53 -3.66 -21.21
C LEU A 34 13.62 -4.88 -21.24
N TYR A 35 12.30 -4.69 -21.43
CA TYR A 35 11.36 -5.78 -21.59
C TYR A 35 11.71 -6.69 -22.78
N ASN A 36 11.99 -6.10 -23.93
CA ASN A 36 12.38 -6.83 -25.14
C ASN A 36 13.66 -7.65 -24.91
N ALA A 37 14.65 -7.05 -24.26
CA ALA A 37 15.91 -7.75 -23.95
C ALA A 37 15.70 -8.93 -23.00
N MET A 38 14.84 -8.75 -21.98
CA MET A 38 14.55 -9.80 -21.00
C MET A 38 13.74 -10.96 -21.57
N ASN A 39 12.85 -10.70 -22.54
CA ASN A 39 11.91 -11.69 -23.10
C ASN A 39 12.28 -12.14 -24.51
N CYS A 40 13.39 -11.67 -25.08
CA CYS A 40 13.81 -11.94 -26.46
C CYS A 40 12.73 -11.57 -27.48
N THR A 41 12.06 -10.43 -27.27
CA THR A 41 11.03 -9.86 -28.15
C THR A 41 11.51 -8.58 -28.82
N ASP A 42 10.77 -8.08 -29.82
CA ASP A 42 11.12 -6.90 -30.60
C ASP A 42 9.90 -5.97 -30.79
N TYR A 43 9.16 -5.72 -29.69
CA TYR A 43 8.05 -4.77 -29.70
C TYR A 43 8.54 -3.35 -29.93
N THR A 44 7.80 -2.58 -30.72
CA THR A 44 8.17 -1.20 -31.12
C THR A 44 7.20 -0.14 -30.59
N ASN A 45 5.99 -0.53 -30.19
CA ASN A 45 4.99 0.40 -29.69
C ASN A 45 5.08 0.56 -28.15
N GLU A 46 5.72 1.62 -27.71
CA GLU A 46 5.89 1.92 -26.28
C GLU A 46 4.61 2.38 -25.58
N GLU A 47 3.60 2.83 -26.34
CA GLU A 47 2.31 3.26 -25.75
C GLU A 47 1.48 2.10 -25.19
N ASP A 48 1.77 0.87 -25.60
CA ASP A 48 1.14 -0.32 -25.04
C ASP A 48 1.63 -0.65 -23.62
N LEU A 49 2.70 0.01 -23.15
CA LEU A 49 3.18 -0.08 -21.78
C LEU A 49 2.28 0.73 -20.83
N GLU A 50 1.70 0.05 -19.86
CA GLU A 50 0.92 0.68 -18.80
C GLU A 50 1.67 0.58 -17.45
N PHE A 51 2.30 1.66 -17.02
CA PHE A 51 2.94 1.71 -15.72
C PHE A 51 1.91 1.66 -14.58
N LYS A 52 2.16 0.81 -13.61
CA LYS A 52 1.39 0.71 -12.38
C LYS A 52 2.26 1.25 -11.24
N VAL A 53 1.96 2.45 -10.81
CA VAL A 53 2.68 3.10 -9.71
C VAL A 53 2.14 2.61 -8.37
N LEU A 54 3.04 2.25 -7.47
CA LEU A 54 2.72 1.77 -6.13
C LEU A 54 2.62 2.91 -5.10
N GLU A 55 2.33 4.15 -5.53
CA GLU A 55 2.45 5.38 -4.73
C GLU A 55 1.57 5.46 -3.47
N ASP A 56 0.50 4.64 -3.35
CA ASP A 56 -0.48 4.76 -2.26
C ASP A 56 -0.43 3.62 -1.23
N VAL A 57 0.64 2.85 -1.18
CA VAL A 57 0.80 1.82 -0.14
C VAL A 57 1.78 2.30 0.92
N LEU A 58 1.36 2.23 2.17
CA LEU A 58 2.07 2.57 3.42
C LEU A 58 3.47 1.91 3.61
N PHE A 59 4.09 1.43 2.56
CA PHE A 59 5.45 0.91 2.59
C PHE A 59 6.37 1.81 1.77
N VAL A 60 7.07 2.71 2.44
CA VAL A 60 8.15 3.59 1.92
C VAL A 60 9.19 2.84 1.07
N ARG A 61 9.25 1.52 1.15
CA ARG A 61 10.18 0.66 0.42
C ARG A 61 9.81 0.37 -1.03
N MET A 62 8.55 0.59 -1.45
CA MET A 62 8.09 0.24 -2.81
C MET A 62 8.27 1.36 -3.84
N LYS A 63 8.83 2.49 -3.46
CA LYS A 63 9.13 3.62 -4.39
C LYS A 63 10.29 3.34 -5.35
N ASN A 64 11.01 2.23 -5.17
CA ASN A 64 12.27 1.96 -5.86
C ASN A 64 12.16 0.87 -6.95
N ASP A 65 10.94 0.51 -7.37
CA ASP A 65 10.72 -0.59 -8.31
C ASP A 65 9.96 -0.12 -9.55
N VAL A 66 10.33 -0.67 -10.71
CA VAL A 66 9.64 -0.41 -11.98
C VAL A 66 8.58 -1.47 -12.18
N SER A 67 7.30 -1.09 -12.08
CA SER A 67 6.19 -2.01 -12.33
C SER A 67 5.32 -1.55 -13.48
N PHE A 68 4.99 -2.48 -14.39
CA PHE A 68 4.14 -2.20 -15.54
C PHE A 68 3.42 -3.44 -16.04
N VAL A 69 2.26 -3.22 -16.68
CA VAL A 69 1.54 -4.28 -17.39
C VAL A 69 1.85 -4.16 -18.86
N PHE A 70 2.28 -5.26 -19.47
CA PHE A 70 2.53 -5.36 -20.89
C PHE A 70 2.34 -6.81 -21.37
N ASP A 71 1.75 -7.01 -22.54
CA ASP A 71 1.52 -8.32 -23.16
C ASP A 71 0.91 -9.35 -22.18
N SER A 72 -0.14 -8.94 -21.46
CA SER A 72 -0.83 -9.75 -20.44
C SER A 72 0.06 -10.23 -19.28
N ALA A 73 1.24 -9.63 -19.11
CA ALA A 73 2.12 -9.86 -17.97
C ALA A 73 2.22 -8.60 -17.10
N MET A 74 2.25 -8.81 -15.79
CA MET A 74 2.60 -7.79 -14.80
C MET A 74 4.07 -7.97 -14.45
N ASN A 75 4.89 -7.06 -14.94
CA ASN A 75 6.33 -7.10 -14.75
C ASN A 75 6.70 -6.23 -13.56
N LEU A 76 7.52 -6.76 -12.67
CA LEU A 76 8.16 -6.03 -11.58
C LEU A 76 9.67 -6.18 -11.74
N TYR A 77 10.35 -5.06 -12.00
CA TYR A 77 11.77 -4.96 -12.18
C TYR A 77 12.39 -4.19 -11.02
N GLU A 78 13.14 -4.89 -10.20
CA GLU A 78 13.79 -4.34 -9.02
C GLU A 78 15.30 -4.28 -9.22
N HIS A 79 15.94 -3.20 -8.78
CA HIS A 79 17.39 -3.10 -8.77
C HIS A 79 17.92 -3.31 -7.35
N GLN A 80 18.91 -4.20 -7.18
CA GLN A 80 19.52 -4.51 -5.89
C GLN A 80 21.04 -4.45 -5.94
N SER A 81 21.64 -3.73 -4.98
CA SER A 81 23.10 -3.72 -4.78
C SER A 81 23.55 -4.62 -3.63
N THR A 82 22.60 -5.24 -2.92
CA THR A 82 22.86 -6.22 -1.86
C THR A 82 22.08 -7.48 -2.16
N PHE A 83 22.74 -8.63 -2.18
CA PHE A 83 22.08 -9.90 -2.43
C PHE A 83 21.15 -10.27 -1.26
N SER A 84 19.96 -10.75 -1.57
CA SER A 84 19.00 -11.20 -0.57
C SER A 84 18.27 -12.46 -1.05
N ASN A 85 18.30 -13.52 -0.25
CA ASN A 85 17.53 -14.75 -0.50
C ASN A 85 16.02 -14.57 -0.27
N ASN A 86 15.61 -13.45 0.34
CA ASN A 86 14.19 -13.17 0.66
C ASN A 86 13.43 -12.50 -0.50
N MET A 87 14.04 -12.39 -1.69
CA MET A 87 13.38 -11.76 -2.84
C MET A 87 12.06 -12.43 -3.21
N PRO A 88 11.91 -13.78 -3.21
CA PRO A 88 10.60 -14.38 -3.49
C PRO A 88 9.51 -13.93 -2.52
N LEU A 89 9.79 -13.87 -1.23
CA LEU A 89 8.83 -13.41 -0.22
C LEU A 89 8.47 -11.93 -0.43
N ARG A 90 9.45 -11.07 -0.73
CA ARG A 90 9.21 -9.65 -1.06
C ARG A 90 8.33 -9.52 -2.30
N GLY A 91 8.65 -10.26 -3.36
CA GLY A 91 7.87 -10.28 -4.59
C GLY A 91 6.42 -10.71 -4.36
N LEU A 92 6.18 -11.71 -3.52
CA LEU A 92 4.83 -12.13 -3.16
C LEU A 92 4.00 -10.98 -2.56
N TYR A 93 4.56 -10.21 -1.63
CA TYR A 93 3.89 -9.04 -1.07
C TYR A 93 3.66 -7.96 -2.12
N TYR A 94 4.65 -7.65 -2.96
CA TYR A 94 4.54 -6.64 -4.00
C TYR A 94 3.43 -6.97 -5.01
N PHE A 95 3.37 -8.20 -5.48
CA PHE A 95 2.32 -8.62 -6.42
C PHE A 95 0.94 -8.70 -5.77
N ALA A 96 0.86 -9.09 -4.50
CA ALA A 96 -0.40 -9.02 -3.77
C ALA A 96 -0.96 -7.59 -3.73
N ASP A 97 -0.10 -6.60 -3.52
CA ASP A 97 -0.51 -5.20 -3.51
C ASP A 97 -0.83 -4.66 -4.91
N LEU A 98 -0.05 -5.04 -5.93
CA LEU A 98 -0.33 -4.69 -7.32
C LEU A 98 -1.70 -5.26 -7.77
N TYR A 99 -1.98 -6.52 -7.49
CA TYR A 99 -3.27 -7.14 -7.82
C TYR A 99 -4.42 -6.53 -7.01
N ARG A 100 -4.19 -6.16 -5.74
CA ARG A 100 -5.21 -5.48 -4.92
C ARG A 100 -5.62 -4.13 -5.50
N LYS A 101 -4.68 -3.39 -6.12
CA LYS A 101 -4.96 -2.14 -6.83
C LYS A 101 -5.66 -2.38 -8.17
N LEU A 102 -5.28 -3.44 -8.87
CA LEU A 102 -5.83 -3.76 -10.19
C LEU A 102 -7.24 -4.35 -10.11
N ILE A 103 -7.53 -5.12 -9.06
CA ILE A 103 -8.76 -5.92 -8.93
C ILE A 103 -9.55 -5.45 -7.70
N PRO A 104 -10.73 -4.87 -7.88
CA PRO A 104 -11.60 -4.51 -6.76
C PRO A 104 -11.93 -5.74 -5.91
N THR A 105 -11.79 -5.62 -4.59
CA THR A 105 -12.03 -6.74 -3.65
C THR A 105 -13.42 -7.37 -3.81
N THR A 106 -14.42 -6.57 -4.18
CA THR A 106 -15.81 -7.02 -4.40
C THR A 106 -15.96 -8.07 -5.48
N VAL A 107 -15.09 -8.07 -6.51
CA VAL A 107 -15.19 -9.05 -7.62
C VAL A 107 -14.62 -10.43 -7.24
N LEU A 108 -13.81 -10.52 -6.18
CA LEU A 108 -13.25 -11.80 -5.71
C LEU A 108 -14.34 -12.77 -5.20
N TYR A 109 -15.48 -12.25 -4.80
CA TYR A 109 -16.64 -13.06 -4.32
C TYR A 109 -17.60 -13.47 -5.43
N GLN A 110 -17.33 -13.11 -6.69
CA GLN A 110 -18.13 -13.51 -7.82
C GLN A 110 -17.85 -14.96 -8.24
N LYS A 111 -18.86 -15.64 -8.80
CA LYS A 111 -18.69 -17.00 -9.34
C LYS A 111 -17.85 -17.06 -10.62
N LYS A 112 -17.74 -15.94 -11.34
CA LYS A 112 -17.00 -15.85 -12.60
C LYS A 112 -15.51 -15.79 -12.32
N LEU A 113 -14.72 -16.63 -13.03
CA LEU A 113 -13.26 -16.59 -12.96
C LEU A 113 -12.73 -15.25 -13.47
N ILE A 114 -11.94 -14.58 -12.64
CA ILE A 114 -11.26 -13.34 -12.97
C ILE A 114 -9.93 -13.69 -13.65
N LYS A 115 -9.68 -13.10 -14.81
CA LYS A 115 -8.40 -13.20 -15.51
C LYS A 115 -7.47 -12.09 -14.99
N ILE A 116 -6.26 -12.44 -14.69
CA ILE A 116 -5.23 -11.53 -14.17
C ILE A 116 -3.97 -11.61 -15.03
N PRO A 117 -3.17 -10.54 -15.13
CA PRO A 117 -1.87 -10.60 -15.80
C PRO A 117 -0.95 -11.60 -15.11
N VAL A 118 -0.09 -12.26 -15.90
CA VAL A 118 0.90 -13.20 -15.36
C VAL A 118 1.98 -12.40 -14.60
N PRO A 119 2.27 -12.70 -13.33
CA PRO A 119 3.31 -11.99 -12.59
C PRO A 119 4.70 -12.46 -13.04
N LYS A 120 5.60 -11.48 -13.28
CA LYS A 120 7.01 -11.71 -13.61
C LYS A 120 7.89 -10.85 -12.73
N TYR A 121 8.70 -11.46 -11.92
CA TYR A 121 9.61 -10.78 -11.00
C TYR A 121 11.05 -10.95 -11.40
N VAL A 122 11.72 -9.85 -11.70
CA VAL A 122 13.14 -9.81 -12.09
C VAL A 122 13.88 -8.84 -11.18
N VAL A 123 14.99 -9.30 -10.63
CA VAL A 123 15.89 -8.53 -9.78
C VAL A 123 17.20 -8.32 -10.52
N PHE A 124 17.51 -7.08 -10.88
CA PHE A 124 18.79 -6.70 -11.48
C PHE A 124 19.81 -6.47 -10.39
N TYR A 125 20.76 -7.37 -10.28
CA TYR A 125 21.79 -7.34 -9.25
C TYR A 125 23.07 -6.66 -9.73
N ASN A 126 23.53 -5.67 -8.97
CA ASN A 126 24.76 -4.93 -9.21
C ASN A 126 25.54 -4.73 -7.89
N GLY A 127 25.69 -5.79 -7.11
CA GLY A 127 26.44 -5.81 -5.87
C GLY A 127 27.81 -6.50 -6.01
N PRO A 128 28.45 -6.89 -4.87
CA PRO A 128 29.69 -7.65 -4.88
C PRO A 128 29.52 -8.96 -5.67
N ILE A 129 30.54 -9.29 -6.49
CA ILE A 129 30.51 -10.49 -7.35
C ILE A 129 30.54 -11.76 -6.51
N GLU A 130 31.16 -11.71 -5.34
CA GLU A 130 31.30 -12.81 -4.39
C GLU A 130 29.93 -13.30 -3.89
N ASP A 131 28.95 -12.40 -3.77
CA ASP A 131 27.60 -12.74 -3.29
C ASP A 131 26.76 -13.43 -4.37
N MET A 132 27.08 -13.16 -5.65
CA MET A 132 26.40 -13.74 -6.82
C MET A 132 27.38 -13.91 -7.99
N PRO A 133 28.18 -14.98 -7.99
CA PRO A 133 29.18 -15.22 -9.04
C PRO A 133 28.60 -15.71 -10.37
N GLU A 134 27.33 -16.12 -10.41
CA GLU A 134 26.66 -16.54 -11.64
C GLU A 134 25.93 -15.38 -12.33
N GLY A 135 25.72 -15.52 -13.66
CA GLY A 135 24.98 -14.51 -14.45
C GLY A 135 23.49 -14.46 -14.10
N ARG A 136 22.87 -15.60 -13.80
CA ARG A 136 21.45 -15.70 -13.41
C ARG A 136 21.26 -16.69 -12.31
N ARG A 137 20.33 -16.40 -11.41
CA ARG A 137 19.88 -17.30 -10.34
C ARG A 137 18.36 -17.21 -10.19
N GLU A 138 17.69 -18.34 -10.08
CA GLU A 138 16.30 -18.40 -9.67
C GLU A 138 16.25 -18.65 -8.16
N LEU A 139 15.57 -17.78 -7.44
CA LEU A 139 15.26 -17.94 -6.02
C LEU A 139 13.84 -18.43 -5.87
N ARG A 140 13.62 -19.38 -4.96
CA ARG A 140 12.33 -20.03 -4.74
C ARG A 140 11.78 -19.68 -3.37
N LEU A 141 10.48 -19.46 -3.28
CA LEU A 141 9.82 -19.22 -2.01
C LEU A 141 9.83 -20.47 -1.13
N SER A 142 9.75 -21.64 -1.76
CA SER A 142 9.81 -22.92 -1.04
C SER A 142 11.10 -23.14 -0.25
N ASP A 143 12.21 -22.49 -0.64
CA ASP A 143 13.47 -22.53 0.12
C ASP A 143 13.35 -21.85 1.50
N ALA A 144 12.35 -21.00 1.70
CA ALA A 144 12.07 -20.32 2.96
C ALA A 144 11.05 -21.05 3.85
N PHE A 145 10.49 -22.17 3.43
CA PHE A 145 9.51 -22.90 4.23
C PHE A 145 10.20 -23.59 5.41
N LEU A 146 9.57 -23.53 6.59
CA LEU A 146 10.08 -24.19 7.80
C LEU A 146 10.18 -25.72 7.65
N VAL A 147 9.31 -26.27 6.81
CA VAL A 147 9.30 -27.69 6.46
C VAL A 147 9.18 -27.78 4.94
N PRO A 148 9.99 -28.60 4.25
CA PRO A 148 9.88 -28.78 2.80
C PRO A 148 8.46 -29.18 2.37
N ASP A 149 7.94 -28.51 1.35
CA ASP A 149 6.66 -28.88 0.73
C ASP A 149 6.90 -29.88 -0.41
N GLU A 150 6.72 -31.17 -0.13
CA GLU A 150 6.87 -32.23 -1.13
C GLU A 150 5.75 -32.24 -2.18
N THR A 151 4.65 -31.52 -1.94
CA THR A 151 3.50 -31.47 -2.85
C THR A 151 3.71 -30.49 -4.00
N GLY A 152 4.59 -29.48 -3.82
CA GLY A 152 4.81 -28.41 -4.78
C GLY A 152 3.55 -27.57 -5.03
N GLY A 153 2.60 -27.56 -4.09
CA GLY A 153 1.29 -26.95 -4.25
C GLY A 153 1.34 -25.43 -4.34
N PHE A 154 2.38 -24.79 -3.83
CA PHE A 154 2.58 -23.37 -3.93
C PHE A 154 4.06 -23.03 -4.14
N GLU A 155 4.38 -22.46 -5.30
CA GLU A 155 5.70 -21.96 -5.61
C GLU A 155 5.63 -20.53 -6.15
N TRP A 156 6.57 -19.72 -5.73
CA TRP A 156 6.79 -18.36 -6.20
C TRP A 156 8.28 -18.14 -6.41
N THR A 157 8.67 -17.62 -7.56
CA THR A 157 10.07 -17.44 -7.92
C THR A 157 10.43 -16.00 -8.21
N ALA A 158 11.69 -15.63 -7.92
CA ALA A 158 12.32 -14.40 -8.33
C ALA A 158 13.54 -14.73 -9.20
N THR A 159 13.61 -14.14 -10.39
CA THR A 159 14.78 -14.27 -11.26
C THR A 159 15.77 -13.16 -10.95
N VAL A 160 16.93 -13.50 -10.41
CA VAL A 160 18.04 -12.56 -10.20
C VAL A 160 18.97 -12.58 -11.41
N VAL A 161 19.24 -11.41 -11.96
CA VAL A 161 20.09 -11.19 -13.14
C VAL A 161 21.27 -10.33 -12.73
N ASN A 162 22.48 -10.89 -12.82
CA ASN A 162 23.70 -10.16 -12.52
C ASN A 162 24.02 -9.21 -13.67
N ILE A 163 23.98 -7.90 -13.41
CA ILE A 163 24.27 -6.84 -14.37
C ILE A 163 25.65 -6.20 -14.16
N ASN A 164 26.53 -6.83 -13.39
CA ASN A 164 27.92 -6.39 -13.33
C ASN A 164 28.61 -6.62 -14.69
N PRO A 165 29.64 -5.82 -15.02
CA PRO A 165 30.42 -6.03 -16.25
C PRO A 165 30.96 -7.46 -16.36
N GLY A 166 30.87 -8.04 -17.55
CA GLY A 166 31.29 -9.41 -17.85
C GLY A 166 30.19 -10.47 -17.63
N TYR A 167 28.98 -10.07 -17.21
CA TYR A 167 27.83 -10.94 -17.08
C TYR A 167 26.70 -10.54 -18.03
N ASN A 168 25.97 -11.53 -18.56
CA ASN A 168 24.77 -11.30 -19.39
C ASN A 168 24.98 -10.32 -20.57
N GLU A 169 26.07 -10.43 -21.31
CA GLU A 169 26.44 -9.55 -22.44
C GLU A 169 25.35 -9.49 -23.54
N GLU A 170 24.59 -10.57 -23.71
CA GLU A 170 23.43 -10.57 -24.63
C GLU A 170 22.36 -9.58 -24.20
N LEU A 171 22.13 -9.42 -22.90
CA LEU A 171 21.18 -8.47 -22.35
C LEU A 171 21.62 -7.03 -22.69
N PHE A 172 22.89 -6.74 -22.55
CA PHE A 172 23.47 -5.43 -22.87
C PHE A 172 23.46 -5.13 -24.38
N THR A 173 23.66 -6.16 -25.20
CA THR A 173 23.56 -6.03 -26.66
C THR A 173 22.12 -5.68 -27.08
N ARG A 174 21.13 -6.23 -26.43
CA ARG A 174 19.69 -5.97 -26.71
C ARG A 174 19.12 -4.75 -26.00
N CYS A 175 19.72 -4.29 -24.90
CA CYS A 175 19.30 -3.12 -24.14
C CYS A 175 20.50 -2.19 -23.88
N GLU A 176 20.77 -1.31 -24.84
CA GLU A 176 21.87 -0.35 -24.76
C GLU A 176 21.76 0.57 -23.54
N ILE A 177 20.54 1.02 -23.21
CA ILE A 177 20.27 1.86 -22.04
C ILE A 177 20.69 1.18 -20.74
N LEU A 178 20.47 -0.14 -20.59
CA LEU A 178 20.94 -0.87 -19.41
C LEU A 178 22.47 -0.94 -19.36
N ARG A 179 23.13 -1.12 -20.50
CA ARG A 179 24.59 -1.09 -20.59
C ARG A 179 25.15 0.28 -20.17
N GLU A 180 24.58 1.35 -20.71
CA GLU A 180 24.98 2.72 -20.37
C GLU A 180 24.74 3.03 -18.88
N TYR A 181 23.63 2.56 -18.32
CA TYR A 181 23.36 2.66 -16.90
C TYR A 181 24.43 1.97 -16.05
N VAL A 182 24.84 0.76 -16.43
CA VAL A 182 25.91 0.02 -15.71
C VAL A 182 27.23 0.77 -15.79
N VAL A 183 27.60 1.31 -16.95
CA VAL A 183 28.81 2.13 -17.12
C VAL A 183 28.78 3.35 -16.21
N PHE A 184 27.66 4.07 -16.18
CA PHE A 184 27.51 5.22 -15.30
C PHE A 184 27.67 4.84 -13.82
N VAL A 185 27.01 3.76 -13.37
CA VAL A 185 27.12 3.27 -12.00
C VAL A 185 28.55 2.91 -11.62
N GLU A 186 29.30 2.30 -12.54
CA GLU A 186 30.72 1.99 -12.33
C GLU A 186 31.59 3.25 -12.22
N LYS A 187 31.31 4.29 -13.02
CA LYS A 187 32.01 5.58 -12.90
C LYS A 187 31.77 6.21 -11.52
N VAL A 188 30.52 6.28 -11.08
CA VAL A 188 30.18 6.81 -9.76
C VAL A 188 30.85 5.99 -8.65
N ARG A 189 30.83 4.66 -8.75
CA ARG A 189 31.47 3.77 -7.79
C ARG A 189 32.97 4.02 -7.67
N LYS A 190 33.68 4.14 -8.80
CA LYS A 190 35.12 4.42 -8.83
C LYS A 190 35.44 5.79 -8.22
N LYS A 191 34.67 6.81 -8.57
CA LYS A 191 34.88 8.18 -8.06
C LYS A 191 34.57 8.29 -6.57
N SER A 192 33.55 7.61 -6.06
CA SER A 192 33.16 7.62 -4.64
C SER A 192 34.21 6.99 -3.70
N VAL A 193 35.28 6.37 -4.25
CA VAL A 193 36.40 5.90 -3.46
C VAL A 193 37.29 7.08 -3.01
N VAL A 194 37.38 8.14 -3.82
CA VAL A 194 38.35 9.24 -3.63
C VAL A 194 37.70 10.59 -3.33
N MET A 195 36.41 10.77 -3.61
CA MET A 195 35.67 12.01 -3.40
C MET A 195 34.33 11.76 -2.71
N CYS A 196 33.65 12.83 -2.30
CA CYS A 196 32.32 12.70 -1.71
C CYS A 196 31.28 12.20 -2.74
N PRO A 197 30.18 11.56 -2.31
CA PRO A 197 29.18 10.99 -3.20
C PRO A 197 28.59 12.00 -4.19
N ASP A 198 28.32 13.21 -3.74
CA ASP A 198 27.74 14.27 -4.59
C ASP A 198 28.72 14.72 -5.68
N GLU A 199 29.99 14.93 -5.34
CA GLU A 199 31.04 15.25 -6.30
C GLU A 199 31.25 14.10 -7.30
N ALA A 200 31.26 12.85 -6.81
CA ALA A 200 31.38 11.66 -7.62
C ALA A 200 30.24 11.55 -8.65
N MET A 201 29.03 11.89 -8.23
CA MET A 201 27.85 11.91 -9.09
C MET A 201 27.96 12.99 -10.16
N HIS A 202 28.28 14.22 -9.77
CA HIS A 202 28.45 15.34 -10.69
C HIS A 202 29.51 15.04 -11.76
N GLU A 203 30.68 14.58 -11.35
CA GLU A 203 31.75 14.26 -12.28
C GLU A 203 31.41 13.07 -13.18
N ALA A 204 30.73 12.05 -12.64
CA ALA A 204 30.31 10.91 -13.46
C ALA A 204 29.27 11.31 -14.52
N ILE A 205 28.33 12.19 -14.19
CA ILE A 205 27.36 12.74 -15.15
C ILE A 205 28.09 13.56 -16.24
N ALA A 206 29.00 14.44 -15.84
CA ALA A 206 29.78 15.25 -16.80
C ALA A 206 30.57 14.38 -17.79
N GLU A 207 31.28 13.38 -17.27
CA GLU A 207 32.02 12.42 -18.13
C GLU A 207 31.07 11.62 -19.03
N CYS A 208 29.94 11.18 -18.54
CA CYS A 208 28.97 10.44 -19.36
C CYS A 208 28.40 11.30 -20.48
N ILE A 209 28.13 12.60 -20.22
CA ILE A 209 27.70 13.54 -21.25
C ILE A 209 28.78 13.73 -22.32
N GLU A 210 30.03 13.87 -21.92
CA GLU A 210 31.18 14.00 -22.85
C GLU A 210 31.37 12.74 -23.70
N GLU A 211 31.19 11.56 -23.13
CA GLU A 211 31.33 10.27 -23.80
C GLU A 211 30.07 9.84 -24.58
N GLY A 212 28.97 10.59 -24.49
CA GLY A 212 27.71 10.27 -25.14
C GLY A 212 26.87 9.19 -24.44
N ILE A 213 27.24 8.83 -23.19
CA ILE A 213 26.56 7.81 -22.38
C ILE A 213 25.34 8.43 -21.69
N LEU A 214 24.14 7.83 -21.83
CA LEU A 214 22.88 8.37 -21.33
C LEU A 214 22.67 9.86 -21.71
N LEU A 215 23.23 10.29 -22.83
CA LEU A 215 23.35 11.71 -23.22
C LEU A 215 21.97 12.42 -23.23
N GLU A 216 20.99 11.83 -23.90
CA GLU A 216 19.64 12.41 -23.99
C GLU A 216 18.97 12.50 -22.61
N PHE A 217 19.22 11.49 -21.78
CA PHE A 217 18.65 11.41 -20.44
C PHE A 217 19.27 12.46 -19.50
N PHE A 218 20.59 12.57 -19.48
CA PHE A 218 21.27 13.55 -18.62
C PHE A 218 21.07 15.00 -19.09
N LYS A 219 20.92 15.25 -20.38
CA LYS A 219 20.56 16.58 -20.89
C LYS A 219 19.15 17.02 -20.43
N GLU A 220 18.23 16.09 -20.33
CA GLU A 220 16.85 16.39 -19.98
C GLU A 220 16.63 16.40 -18.44
N TYR A 221 17.29 15.49 -17.72
CA TYR A 221 17.02 15.25 -16.29
C TYR A 221 18.25 15.40 -15.39
N GLY A 222 19.42 15.78 -15.91
CA GLY A 222 20.67 15.82 -15.13
C GLY A 222 20.62 16.72 -13.93
N GLU A 223 20.03 17.92 -14.06
CA GLU A 223 19.88 18.85 -12.93
C GLU A 223 18.92 18.32 -11.87
N GLU A 224 17.85 17.63 -12.26
CA GLU A 224 16.90 17.01 -11.34
C GLU A 224 17.57 15.84 -10.58
N ILE A 225 18.38 15.04 -11.29
CA ILE A 225 19.13 13.93 -10.70
C ILE A 225 20.16 14.45 -9.70
N ILE A 226 20.86 15.52 -10.02
CA ILE A 226 21.84 16.16 -9.13
C ILE A 226 21.16 16.76 -7.89
N GLY A 227 19.97 17.34 -8.05
CA GLY A 227 19.19 17.91 -6.97
C GLY A 227 18.47 16.88 -6.07
N MET A 228 18.47 15.61 -6.45
CA MET A 228 17.94 14.55 -5.58
C MET A 228 18.87 14.38 -4.38
N GLU A 229 18.29 14.41 -3.17
CA GLU A 229 19.04 14.14 -1.94
C GLU A 229 19.53 12.69 -1.94
N TRP A 230 20.82 12.52 -2.20
CA TRP A 230 21.51 11.23 -2.24
C TRP A 230 22.05 10.84 -0.85
N TYR A 231 21.35 11.23 0.23
CA TYR A 231 21.78 10.95 1.58
C TYR A 231 21.83 9.45 1.85
N GLU A 232 22.95 9.03 2.41
CA GLU A 232 23.07 7.72 3.02
C GLU A 232 22.14 7.70 4.25
N VAL A 233 21.00 7.06 4.11
CA VAL A 233 20.21 6.71 5.26
C VAL A 233 21.03 5.67 6.03
N THR A 234 21.67 6.10 7.11
CA THR A 234 22.45 5.20 7.96
C THR A 234 21.52 4.12 8.54
N GLN A 235 22.10 2.99 8.95
CA GLN A 235 21.33 1.93 9.61
C GLN A 235 20.53 2.51 10.80
N GLU A 236 21.10 3.48 11.50
CA GLU A 236 20.46 4.21 12.60
C GLU A 236 19.26 5.05 12.14
N MET A 237 19.38 5.76 11.03
CA MET A 237 18.25 6.51 10.44
C MET A 237 17.15 5.57 9.92
N ILE A 238 17.51 4.40 9.35
CA ILE A 238 16.54 3.37 8.98
C ILE A 238 15.79 2.87 10.22
N TRP A 239 16.51 2.62 11.32
CA TRP A 239 15.92 2.22 12.59
C TRP A 239 15.02 3.33 13.18
N GLU A 240 15.43 4.56 13.04
CA GLU A 240 14.70 5.72 13.55
C GLU A 240 13.41 5.94 12.74
N ILE A 241 13.49 5.90 11.41
CA ILE A 241 12.32 5.95 10.51
C ILE A 241 11.37 4.77 10.76
N GLN A 242 11.90 3.54 10.87
CA GLN A 242 11.09 2.36 11.17
C GLN A 242 10.42 2.44 12.54
N ARG A 243 11.09 3.03 13.50
CA ARG A 243 10.55 3.25 14.85
C ARG A 243 9.45 4.31 14.83
N GLU A 244 9.64 5.40 14.09
CA GLU A 244 8.64 6.44 13.93
C GLU A 244 7.40 5.90 13.19
N GLU A 245 7.59 5.17 12.09
CA GLU A 245 6.52 4.50 11.36
C GLU A 245 5.75 3.50 12.25
N ALA A 246 6.45 2.67 13.02
CA ALA A 246 5.82 1.72 13.93
C ALA A 246 5.02 2.43 15.05
N ILE A 247 5.50 3.59 15.53
CA ILE A 247 4.79 4.41 16.51
C ILE A 247 3.54 5.04 15.87
N GLU A 248 3.65 5.50 14.64
CA GLU A 248 2.55 6.13 13.91
C GLU A 248 1.45 5.11 13.57
N ASP A 249 1.84 3.91 13.12
CA ASP A 249 0.94 2.79 12.87
C ASP A 249 0.24 2.32 14.15
N ALA A 250 0.98 2.17 15.26
CA ALA A 250 0.40 1.81 16.54
C ALA A 250 -0.56 2.90 17.06
N ARG A 251 -0.26 4.16 16.80
CA ARG A 251 -1.11 5.30 17.14
C ARG A 251 -2.38 5.33 16.30
N ALA A 252 -2.26 5.09 14.99
CA ALA A 252 -3.40 5.01 14.07
C ALA A 252 -4.31 3.83 14.40
N GLU A 253 -3.74 2.67 14.72
CA GLU A 253 -4.51 1.50 15.13
C GLU A 253 -5.19 1.71 16.48
N GLY A 254 -4.49 2.26 17.47
CA GLY A 254 -5.06 2.62 18.77
C GLY A 254 -6.19 3.64 18.65
N MET A 255 -6.07 4.60 17.73
CA MET A 255 -7.13 5.57 17.44
C MET A 255 -8.34 4.91 16.79
N ARG A 256 -8.16 4.00 15.84
CA ARG A 256 -9.28 3.23 15.23
C ARG A 256 -10.00 2.37 16.26
N GLN A 257 -9.26 1.66 17.11
CA GLN A 257 -9.83 0.83 18.16
C GLN A 257 -10.58 1.69 19.19
N GLY A 258 -9.99 2.81 19.61
CA GLY A 258 -10.64 3.75 20.53
C GLY A 258 -11.92 4.36 19.97
N ILE A 259 -11.96 4.72 18.67
CA ILE A 259 -13.18 5.19 18.01
C ILE A 259 -14.25 4.08 17.95
N ALA A 260 -13.86 2.86 17.57
CA ALA A 260 -14.78 1.72 17.49
C ALA A 260 -15.39 1.39 18.85
N GLU A 261 -14.58 1.28 19.90
CA GLU A 261 -15.06 1.04 21.27
C GLU A 261 -15.91 2.20 21.82
N GLY A 262 -15.51 3.45 21.53
CA GLY A 262 -16.27 4.62 21.92
C GLY A 262 -17.63 4.69 21.24
N LEU A 263 -17.70 4.34 19.97
CA LEU A 263 -18.95 4.28 19.21
C LEU A 263 -19.87 3.17 19.74
N GLU A 264 -19.33 1.98 19.97
CA GLU A 264 -20.09 0.84 20.51
C GLU A 264 -20.67 1.15 21.88
N LYS A 265 -19.86 1.69 22.80
CA LYS A 265 -20.32 2.11 24.14
C LYS A 265 -21.33 3.25 24.04
N GLY A 266 -21.10 4.23 23.20
CA GLY A 266 -22.02 5.36 23.00
C GLY A 266 -23.39 4.92 22.47
N ILE A 267 -23.41 3.97 21.53
CA ILE A 267 -24.64 3.39 20.99
C ILE A 267 -25.37 2.59 22.10
N ALA A 268 -24.67 1.73 22.83
CA ALA A 268 -25.26 0.93 23.90
C ALA A 268 -25.89 1.80 24.98
N GLU A 269 -25.15 2.79 25.49
CA GLU A 269 -25.68 3.74 26.47
C GLU A 269 -26.84 4.60 25.94
N GLY A 270 -26.75 5.00 24.64
CA GLY A 270 -27.81 5.76 24.00
C GLY A 270 -29.10 4.97 23.85
N ILE A 271 -29.01 3.69 23.51
CA ILE A 271 -30.17 2.77 23.44
C ILE A 271 -30.76 2.56 24.84
N GLU A 272 -29.95 2.26 25.85
CA GLU A 272 -30.42 2.04 27.23
C GLU A 272 -31.17 3.25 27.77
N LYS A 273 -30.56 4.44 27.69
CA LYS A 273 -31.19 5.70 28.11
C LYS A 273 -32.44 6.06 27.30
N GLY A 274 -32.44 5.69 26.01
CA GLY A 274 -33.59 5.89 25.11
C GLY A 274 -34.76 5.00 25.49
N ILE A 275 -34.50 3.73 25.79
CA ILE A 275 -35.52 2.76 26.27
C ILE A 275 -36.08 3.21 27.62
N GLU A 276 -35.23 3.54 28.57
CA GLU A 276 -35.65 3.98 29.91
C GLU A 276 -36.59 5.19 29.84
N LYS A 277 -36.19 6.25 29.13
CA LYS A 277 -37.01 7.44 28.91
C LYS A 277 -38.31 7.15 28.15
N GLY A 278 -38.24 6.25 27.17
CA GLY A 278 -39.42 5.83 26.42
C GLY A 278 -40.44 5.09 27.26
N ILE A 279 -39.99 4.19 28.14
CA ILE A 279 -40.82 3.47 29.08
C ILE A 279 -41.45 4.45 30.09
N GLU A 280 -40.65 5.34 30.69
CA GLU A 280 -41.13 6.32 31.66
C GLU A 280 -42.23 7.21 31.08
N LYS A 281 -42.02 7.79 29.90
CA LYS A 281 -42.99 8.59 29.16
C LYS A 281 -44.26 7.78 28.83
N GLY A 282 -44.09 6.56 28.31
CA GLY A 282 -45.20 5.69 27.95
C GLY A 282 -46.07 5.32 29.16
N ILE A 283 -45.45 5.08 30.33
CA ILE A 283 -46.19 4.84 31.60
C ILE A 283 -46.95 6.10 32.03
N GLU A 284 -46.33 7.27 31.95
CA GLU A 284 -46.94 8.53 32.36
C GLU A 284 -48.15 8.89 31.48
N GLU A 285 -47.95 8.82 30.15
CA GLU A 285 -48.99 9.04 29.15
C GLU A 285 -50.15 8.02 29.29
N GLY A 286 -49.83 6.74 29.46
CA GLY A 286 -50.81 5.69 29.68
C GLY A 286 -51.64 5.91 30.97
N ARG A 287 -50.97 6.33 32.06
CA ARG A 287 -51.68 6.68 33.30
C ARG A 287 -52.61 7.89 33.15
N LEU A 288 -52.15 8.91 32.39
CA LEU A 288 -52.93 10.10 32.12
C LEU A 288 -54.16 9.79 31.25
N LEU A 289 -53.98 8.97 30.22
CA LEU A 289 -55.04 8.55 29.32
C LEU A 289 -56.09 7.67 30.09
N GLY A 290 -55.63 6.66 30.85
CA GLY A 290 -56.47 5.79 31.63
C GLY A 290 -57.29 6.55 32.71
N ARG A 291 -56.70 7.60 33.33
CA ARG A 291 -57.43 8.47 34.24
C ARG A 291 -58.52 9.27 33.53
N LYS A 292 -58.26 9.78 32.31
CA LYS A 292 -59.25 10.52 31.52
C LYS A 292 -60.42 9.61 31.09
N GLU A 293 -60.07 8.41 30.61
CA GLU A 293 -61.07 7.44 30.18
C GLU A 293 -61.97 6.99 31.37
N CYS A 294 -61.35 6.65 32.51
CA CYS A 294 -62.07 6.26 33.70
C CYS A 294 -62.94 7.43 34.24
N ALA A 295 -62.45 8.66 34.19
CA ALA A 295 -63.26 9.83 34.61
C ALA A 295 -64.46 10.03 33.67
N ALA A 296 -64.28 9.89 32.37
CA ALA A 296 -65.36 10.03 31.38
C ALA A 296 -66.41 8.91 31.52
N GLU A 297 -66.00 7.69 31.84
CA GLU A 297 -66.92 6.57 32.10
C GLU A 297 -67.66 6.74 33.38
N LEU A 298 -66.97 7.24 34.41
CA LEU A 298 -67.62 7.58 35.71
C LEU A 298 -68.67 8.70 35.57
N GLU A 299 -68.31 9.75 34.76
CA GLU A 299 -69.27 10.83 34.45
C GLU A 299 -70.59 10.32 33.79
N LYS A 300 -70.42 9.44 32.77
CA LYS A 300 -71.55 8.79 32.11
C LYS A 300 -72.41 8.00 33.06
N THR A 301 -71.72 7.23 33.91
CA THR A 301 -72.47 6.42 34.95
C THR A 301 -73.21 7.31 35.95
N ILE A 302 -72.59 8.38 36.42
CA ILE A 302 -73.20 9.37 37.28
C ILE A 302 -74.36 10.03 36.58
N GLN A 303 -74.27 10.38 35.31
CA GLN A 303 -75.39 10.98 34.57
C GLN A 303 -76.57 10.00 34.42
N ALA A 304 -76.32 8.75 34.06
CA ALA A 304 -77.33 7.71 33.99
C ALA A 304 -78.08 7.49 35.34
N LEU A 305 -77.29 7.41 36.42
CA LEU A 305 -77.87 7.32 37.76
C LEU A 305 -78.71 8.54 38.16
N ARG A 306 -78.29 9.74 37.76
CA ARG A 306 -79.07 10.97 37.98
C ARG A 306 -80.41 10.97 37.23
N GLU A 307 -80.42 10.46 36.00
CA GLU A 307 -81.63 10.33 35.20
C GLU A 307 -82.58 9.28 35.78
N GLU A 308 -82.02 8.15 36.23
CA GLU A 308 -82.79 7.11 36.90
C GLU A 308 -83.44 7.61 38.21
N ILE A 309 -82.68 8.33 39.06
CA ILE A 309 -83.17 8.98 40.27
C ILE A 309 -84.25 10.00 39.92
N ALA A 310 -84.13 10.77 38.88
CA ALA A 310 -85.12 11.74 38.44
C ALA A 310 -86.45 11.04 38.01
N LEU A 311 -86.34 9.91 37.28
CA LEU A 311 -87.48 9.06 36.92
C LEU A 311 -88.15 8.45 38.13
N LEU A 312 -87.39 7.89 39.08
CA LEU A 312 -87.93 7.32 40.32
C LEU A 312 -88.62 8.39 41.21
N LYS A 313 -88.02 9.61 41.25
CA LYS A 313 -88.67 10.73 42.00
C LYS A 313 -90.01 11.12 41.36
N LYS A 314 -90.11 11.08 39.99
CA LYS A 314 -91.39 11.33 39.32
C LYS A 314 -92.45 10.25 39.63
N GLN A 315 -92.05 8.99 39.85
CA GLN A 315 -92.93 7.89 40.16
C GLN A 315 -93.38 7.88 41.61
N ILE A 316 -92.58 8.46 42.57
CA ILE A 316 -92.81 8.46 43.98
C ILE A 316 -93.65 9.69 44.39
N MET A 317 -93.77 10.72 43.57
CA MET A 317 -94.66 11.82 43.91
C MET A 317 -96.11 11.36 43.73
N PRO A 318 -96.83 11.22 44.85
CA PRO A 318 -98.25 10.89 44.78
C PRO A 318 -99.01 12.06 44.15
N GLN A 319 -99.97 11.76 43.31
CA GLN A 319 -101.06 12.67 42.95
C GLN A 319 -101.74 13.17 44.22
N THR A 320 -101.34 14.33 44.67
CA THR A 320 -102.13 15.04 45.71
C THR A 320 -102.55 16.36 45.04
N GLN A 321 -103.70 16.28 44.32
CA GLN A 321 -104.68 17.33 44.16
C GLN A 321 -105.90 16.80 43.48
N ALA A 322 -106.90 16.57 44.24
CA ALA A 322 -108.25 16.90 43.95
C ALA A 322 -108.99 17.01 45.23
#